data_7abdb3408efab77a34b81ef90e0fbc23
#
_entry.id   7abdb3408efab77a34b81ef90e0fbc23
#
_cell.length_a   1.000
_cell.length_b   1.000
_cell.length_c   1.000
_cell.angle_alpha   90.00
_cell.angle_beta   90.00
_cell.angle_gamma   90.00
#
_symmetry.space_group_name_H-M   'P 1'
#
loop_
_entity.id
_entity.type
_entity.pdbx_description
1 polymer ?
#
loop_
_entity_poly.entity_id
_entity_poly.type
_entity_poly.pdbx_seq_one_letter_code
_entity_poly.pdbx_strand_id
1 'polypeptide(L)'
;AKIFRDEWHRLGRTGEPQLAGGHFWLVASRTPDKTFSEIAPHVLYQIETYNKWLGEASQALFPVVKTPDDLKQLGILNCVSPQQACDLVGDYVESAGIQRYYTWTVPPGYPVTKMTEHLSLFAEEVMPHFKSEKP
;
A
#
# COMPACT_ATOMS: atom_id res chain seq x y z
N ALA A 1 -0.48 13.36 -8.80
CA ALA A 1 -1.43 14.24 -8.12
C ALA A 1 -1.47 15.65 -8.75
N LYS A 2 -0.32 16.35 -8.87
CA LYS A 2 -0.28 17.74 -9.39
C LYS A 2 -0.89 17.89 -10.77
N ILE A 3 -0.46 17.09 -11.77
CA ILE A 3 -0.98 17.14 -13.15
C ILE A 3 -2.51 17.00 -13.18
N PHE A 4 -3.05 16.09 -12.36
CA PHE A 4 -4.51 15.90 -12.31
C PHE A 4 -5.25 17.11 -11.73
N ARG A 5 -4.71 17.74 -10.68
CA ARG A 5 -5.29 18.97 -10.11
C ARG A 5 -5.23 20.12 -11.09
N ASP A 6 -4.09 20.32 -11.74
CA ASP A 6 -3.91 21.38 -12.74
C ASP A 6 -4.93 21.22 -13.88
N GLU A 7 -5.13 19.99 -14.37
CA GLU A 7 -6.10 19.70 -15.42
C GLU A 7 -7.55 19.85 -14.96
N TRP A 8 -7.86 19.47 -13.71
CA TRP A 8 -9.17 19.70 -13.10
C TRP A 8 -9.56 21.17 -13.12
N HIS A 9 -8.66 22.05 -12.69
CA HIS A 9 -8.89 23.50 -12.70
C HIS A 9 -8.90 24.08 -14.11
N ARG A 10 -8.03 23.60 -15.00
CA ARG A 10 -8.03 24.02 -16.42
C ARG A 10 -9.36 23.74 -17.11
N LEU A 11 -10.04 22.66 -16.76
CA LEU A 11 -11.37 22.30 -17.25
C LEU A 11 -12.52 23.09 -16.58
N GLY A 12 -12.22 24.10 -15.76
CA GLY A 12 -13.22 24.93 -15.08
C GLY A 12 -14.01 24.19 -14.00
N ARG A 13 -13.53 23.03 -13.52
CA ARG A 13 -14.20 22.30 -12.44
C ARG A 13 -13.98 23.03 -11.11
N THR A 14 -15.04 23.13 -10.32
CA THR A 14 -15.01 23.77 -9.01
C THR A 14 -14.65 22.77 -7.89
N GLY A 15 -14.07 23.27 -6.81
CA GLY A 15 -13.63 22.48 -5.66
C GLY A 15 -12.34 21.68 -5.93
N GLU A 16 -11.88 20.98 -4.91
CA GLU A 16 -10.70 20.11 -5.00
C GLU A 16 -11.09 18.69 -5.44
N PRO A 17 -10.33 18.10 -6.38
CA PRO A 17 -10.58 16.72 -6.80
C PRO A 17 -10.28 15.74 -5.66
N GLN A 18 -11.13 14.75 -5.51
CA GLN A 18 -10.91 13.67 -4.56
C GLN A 18 -9.87 12.69 -5.13
N LEU A 19 -8.73 12.60 -4.47
CA LEU A 19 -7.64 11.71 -4.84
C LEU A 19 -7.54 10.54 -3.85
N ALA A 20 -7.31 9.35 -4.40
CA ALA A 20 -7.03 8.16 -3.63
C ALA A 20 -5.68 7.56 -4.05
N GLY A 21 -4.96 7.00 -3.11
CA GLY A 21 -3.68 6.33 -3.37
C GLY A 21 -3.22 5.55 -2.15
N GLY A 22 -2.09 4.88 -2.26
CA GLY A 22 -1.55 4.13 -1.14
C GLY A 22 -0.38 3.23 -1.53
N HIS A 23 0.01 2.38 -0.62
CA HIS A 23 1.04 1.38 -0.82
C HIS A 23 0.44 0.09 -1.37
N PHE A 24 1.23 -0.71 -2.08
CA PHE A 24 0.77 -2.04 -2.53
C PHE A 24 0.40 -2.89 -1.32
N TRP A 25 1.39 -3.27 -0.50
CA TRP A 25 1.14 -3.94 0.77
C TRP A 25 1.78 -3.17 1.91
N LEU A 26 0.97 -2.72 2.84
CA LEU A 26 1.41 -2.16 4.11
C LEU A 26 0.77 -2.98 5.23
N VAL A 27 1.59 -3.67 5.99
CA VAL A 27 1.18 -4.60 7.04
C VAL A 27 1.76 -4.14 8.37
N ALA A 28 0.89 -3.72 9.27
CA ALA A 28 1.29 -3.43 10.65
C ALA A 28 1.54 -4.73 11.42
N SER A 29 2.67 -4.83 12.08
CA SER A 29 3.05 -6.03 12.85
C SER A 29 3.91 -5.68 14.06
N ARG A 30 3.77 -6.45 15.13
CA ARG A 30 4.68 -6.39 16.28
C ARG A 30 5.98 -7.15 16.06
N THR A 31 6.06 -7.96 15.01
CA THR A 31 7.24 -8.71 14.59
C THR A 31 7.47 -8.55 13.08
N PRO A 32 7.84 -7.35 12.60
CA PRO A 32 7.89 -7.01 11.17
C PRO A 32 8.70 -7.99 10.31
N ASP A 33 9.91 -8.34 10.73
CA ASP A 33 10.80 -9.22 9.95
C ASP A 33 10.23 -10.64 9.81
N LYS A 34 9.65 -11.19 10.89
CA LYS A 34 8.97 -12.48 10.85
C LYS A 34 7.76 -12.40 9.91
N THR A 35 6.94 -11.39 10.05
CA THR A 35 5.76 -11.16 9.21
C THR A 35 6.14 -11.01 7.75
N PHE A 36 7.20 -10.26 7.46
CA PHE A 36 7.73 -10.13 6.10
C PHE A 36 8.13 -11.49 5.51
N SER A 37 8.89 -12.30 6.26
CA SER A 37 9.31 -13.63 5.82
C SER A 37 8.13 -14.57 5.54
N GLU A 38 7.05 -14.44 6.30
CA GLU A 38 5.83 -15.24 6.10
C GLU A 38 5.00 -14.77 4.89
N ILE A 39 4.92 -13.46 4.64
CA ILE A 39 4.06 -12.90 3.59
C ILE A 39 4.76 -12.83 2.23
N ALA A 40 6.04 -12.57 2.18
CA ALA A 40 6.78 -12.33 0.94
C ALA A 40 6.60 -13.41 -0.13
N PRO A 41 6.60 -14.73 0.17
CA PRO A 41 6.36 -15.75 -0.85
C PRO A 41 4.99 -15.62 -1.53
N HIS A 42 3.97 -15.22 -0.80
CA HIS A 42 2.60 -15.05 -1.29
C HIS A 42 2.47 -13.83 -2.21
N VAL A 43 3.16 -12.74 -1.87
CA VAL A 43 3.22 -11.53 -2.70
C VAL A 43 3.99 -11.81 -3.99
N LEU A 44 5.13 -12.51 -3.92
CA LEU A 44 5.90 -12.92 -5.09
C LEU A 44 5.04 -13.77 -6.04
N TYR A 45 4.32 -14.76 -5.51
CA TYR A 45 3.42 -15.60 -6.30
C TYR A 45 2.37 -14.76 -7.05
N GLN A 46 1.80 -13.77 -6.39
CA GLN A 46 0.83 -12.87 -7.02
C GLN A 46 1.46 -12.05 -8.15
N ILE A 47 2.64 -11.47 -7.91
CA ILE A 47 3.37 -10.69 -8.93
C ILE A 47 3.74 -11.56 -10.12
N GLU A 48 4.26 -12.76 -9.90
CA GLU A 48 4.56 -13.71 -10.97
C GLU A 48 3.33 -14.08 -11.79
N THR A 49 2.19 -14.26 -11.12
CA THR A 49 0.92 -14.57 -11.79
C THR A 49 0.48 -13.41 -12.68
N TYR A 50 0.54 -12.18 -12.20
CA TYR A 50 0.24 -10.99 -13.01
C TYR A 50 1.23 -10.85 -14.18
N ASN A 51 2.51 -11.07 -13.95
CA ASN A 51 3.52 -11.02 -15.00
C ASN A 51 3.26 -12.04 -16.11
N LYS A 52 2.83 -13.25 -15.76
CA LYS A 52 2.43 -14.27 -16.75
C LYS A 52 1.20 -13.84 -17.56
N TRP A 53 0.22 -13.22 -16.93
CA TRP A 53 -1.01 -12.77 -17.61
C TRP A 53 -0.78 -11.57 -18.53
N LEU A 54 0.07 -10.64 -18.10
CA LEU A 54 0.35 -9.43 -18.85
C LEU A 54 1.40 -9.64 -19.95
N GLY A 55 2.14 -10.76 -19.92
CA GLY A 55 3.18 -11.06 -20.89
C GLY A 55 4.19 -9.92 -21.05
N GLU A 56 4.52 -9.57 -22.30
CA GLU A 56 5.49 -8.51 -22.59
C GLU A 56 5.06 -7.13 -22.08
N ALA A 57 3.77 -6.87 -21.94
CA ALA A 57 3.26 -5.62 -21.39
C ALA A 57 3.60 -5.44 -19.90
N SER A 58 3.89 -6.51 -19.17
CA SER A 58 4.27 -6.44 -17.75
C SER A 58 5.61 -5.73 -17.53
N GLN A 59 6.54 -5.89 -18.43
CA GLN A 59 7.88 -5.31 -18.32
C GLN A 59 7.87 -3.78 -18.38
N ALA A 60 6.85 -3.21 -18.99
CA ALA A 60 6.67 -1.76 -19.07
C ALA A 60 5.95 -1.16 -17.85
N LEU A 61 5.21 -1.98 -17.08
CA LEU A 61 4.33 -1.51 -16.01
C LEU A 61 4.86 -1.81 -14.59
N PHE A 62 5.63 -2.88 -14.43
CA PHE A 62 6.13 -3.31 -13.14
C PHE A 62 7.65 -3.51 -13.18
N PRO A 63 8.37 -3.06 -12.12
CA PRO A 63 9.78 -3.40 -11.98
C PRO A 63 9.93 -4.93 -11.90
N VAL A 64 11.09 -5.42 -12.33
CA VAL A 64 11.39 -6.85 -12.24
C VAL A 64 11.54 -7.23 -10.76
N VAL A 65 10.61 -8.03 -10.26
CA VAL A 65 10.58 -8.54 -8.88
C VAL A 65 10.74 -10.04 -8.94
N LYS A 66 11.81 -10.58 -8.37
CA LYS A 66 12.12 -12.01 -8.37
C LYS A 66 12.39 -12.57 -6.97
N THR A 67 12.76 -11.72 -6.05
CA THR A 67 13.20 -12.11 -4.71
C THR A 67 12.44 -11.33 -3.63
N PRO A 68 12.39 -11.84 -2.38
CA PRO A 68 11.88 -11.07 -1.25
C PRO A 68 12.59 -9.73 -1.07
N ASP A 69 13.90 -9.67 -1.33
CA ASP A 69 14.67 -8.43 -1.20
C ASP A 69 14.21 -7.36 -2.20
N ASP A 70 13.85 -7.75 -3.42
CA ASP A 70 13.28 -6.83 -4.40
C ASP A 70 11.97 -6.21 -3.89
N LEU A 71 11.11 -6.99 -3.22
CA LEU A 71 9.88 -6.49 -2.61
C LEU A 71 10.15 -5.39 -1.57
N LYS A 72 11.19 -5.58 -0.77
CA LYS A 72 11.59 -4.65 0.28
C LYS A 72 12.21 -3.38 -0.32
N GLN A 73 13.17 -3.55 -1.23
CA GLN A 73 13.89 -2.42 -1.85
C GLN A 73 12.97 -1.52 -2.68
N LEU A 74 11.97 -2.10 -3.34
CA LEU A 74 11.00 -1.38 -4.16
C LEU A 74 9.79 -0.86 -3.37
N GLY A 75 9.74 -1.12 -2.06
CA GLY A 75 8.61 -0.71 -1.22
C GLY A 75 7.27 -1.35 -1.60
N ILE A 76 7.31 -2.53 -2.24
CA ILE A 76 6.11 -3.24 -2.66
C ILE A 76 5.44 -3.92 -1.47
N LEU A 77 6.23 -4.55 -0.60
CA LEU A 77 5.78 -5.13 0.66
C LEU A 77 6.45 -4.44 1.83
N ASN A 78 5.67 -3.73 2.62
CA ASN A 78 6.09 -3.04 3.83
C ASN A 78 5.48 -3.74 5.04
N CYS A 79 6.25 -4.56 5.73
CA CYS A 79 5.90 -5.11 7.04
C CYS A 79 6.64 -4.27 8.09
N VAL A 80 5.90 -3.52 8.89
CA VAL A 80 6.45 -2.48 9.76
C VAL A 80 5.74 -2.44 11.12
N SER A 81 6.33 -1.78 12.10
CA SER A 81 5.64 -1.52 13.36
C SER A 81 4.45 -0.56 13.15
N PRO A 82 3.46 -0.52 14.06
CA PRO A 82 2.36 0.45 13.98
C PRO A 82 2.83 1.90 13.85
N GLN A 83 3.87 2.29 14.62
CA GLN A 83 4.43 3.64 14.53
C GLN A 83 5.01 3.93 13.12
N GLN A 84 5.81 3.02 12.60
CA GLN A 84 6.36 3.16 11.24
C GLN A 84 5.25 3.17 10.16
N ALA A 85 4.16 2.43 10.39
CA ALA A 85 3.00 2.50 9.49
C ALA A 85 2.34 3.88 9.53
N CYS A 86 2.22 4.51 10.71
CA CYS A 86 1.73 5.89 10.82
C CYS A 86 2.63 6.86 10.04
N ASP A 87 3.94 6.74 10.19
CA ASP A 87 4.90 7.60 9.51
C ASP A 87 4.79 7.44 7.98
N LEU A 88 4.80 6.20 7.47
CA LEU A 88 4.67 5.91 6.03
C LEU A 88 3.35 6.41 5.44
N VAL A 89 2.24 6.23 6.14
CA VAL A 89 0.92 6.71 5.68
C VAL A 89 0.88 8.23 5.69
N GLY A 90 1.38 8.85 6.75
CA GLY A 90 1.44 10.30 6.90
C GLY A 90 2.24 10.95 5.78
N ASP A 91 3.47 10.51 5.56
CA ASP A 91 4.36 10.99 4.51
C ASP A 91 3.72 10.83 3.11
N TYR A 92 3.07 9.70 2.87
CA TYR A 92 2.41 9.44 1.59
C TYR A 92 1.19 10.37 1.39
N VAL A 93 0.34 10.50 2.40
CA VAL A 93 -0.85 11.38 2.37
C VAL A 93 -0.44 12.83 2.13
N GLU A 94 0.58 13.32 2.84
CA GLU A 94 1.08 14.68 2.72
C GLU A 94 1.72 14.93 1.35
N SER A 95 2.67 14.08 0.94
CA SER A 95 3.41 14.27 -0.32
C SER A 95 2.53 14.14 -1.56
N ALA A 96 1.57 13.21 -1.56
CA ALA A 96 0.65 13.00 -2.67
C ALA A 96 -0.59 13.91 -2.60
N GLY A 97 -0.90 14.48 -1.41
CA GLY A 97 -2.08 15.30 -1.16
C GLY A 97 -3.38 14.55 -1.44
N ILE A 98 -3.47 13.31 -0.98
CA ILE A 98 -4.65 12.45 -1.16
C ILE A 98 -5.61 12.59 0.03
N GLN A 99 -6.89 12.31 -0.21
CA GLN A 99 -7.94 12.31 0.80
C GLN A 99 -8.38 10.90 1.21
N ARG A 100 -8.02 9.90 0.41
CA ARG A 100 -8.34 8.49 0.67
C ARG A 100 -7.10 7.64 0.50
N TYR A 101 -6.72 6.95 1.57
CA TYR A 101 -5.63 5.98 1.56
C TYR A 101 -6.17 4.56 1.45
N TYR A 102 -5.49 3.72 0.68
CA TYR A 102 -5.78 2.28 0.61
C TYR A 102 -4.48 1.47 0.53
N THR A 103 -4.58 0.22 0.93
CA THR A 103 -3.52 -0.78 0.75
C THR A 103 -4.14 -2.14 0.48
N TRP A 104 -3.43 -3.02 -0.19
CA TRP A 104 -3.85 -4.40 -0.32
C TRP A 104 -3.57 -5.15 0.97
N THR A 105 -4.44 -6.11 1.30
CA THR A 105 -4.42 -6.73 2.62
C THR A 105 -4.08 -8.20 2.61
N VAL A 106 -4.73 -9.00 1.76
CA VAL A 106 -4.58 -10.47 1.79
C VAL A 106 -3.98 -10.97 0.50
N PRO A 107 -2.68 -11.32 0.47
CA PRO A 107 -2.08 -11.97 -0.69
C PRO A 107 -2.58 -13.42 -0.82
N PRO A 108 -2.62 -13.98 -2.04
CA PRO A 108 -3.12 -15.33 -2.30
C PRO A 108 -2.41 -16.39 -1.46
N GLY A 109 -3.20 -17.27 -0.82
CA GLY A 109 -2.69 -18.37 -0.01
C GLY A 109 -2.18 -18.01 1.38
N TYR A 110 -2.09 -16.74 1.74
CA TYR A 110 -1.77 -16.36 3.13
C TYR A 110 -3.00 -16.59 4.04
N PRO A 111 -2.83 -17.16 5.25
CA PRO A 111 -3.96 -17.46 6.13
C PRO A 111 -4.74 -16.20 6.53
N VAL A 112 -6.05 -16.20 6.24
CA VAL A 112 -6.94 -15.07 6.54
C VAL A 112 -6.94 -14.71 8.03
N THR A 113 -6.89 -15.72 8.91
CA THR A 113 -6.84 -15.50 10.37
C THR A 113 -5.63 -14.66 10.78
N LYS A 114 -4.45 -14.97 10.24
CA LYS A 114 -3.24 -14.17 10.50
C LYS A 114 -3.36 -12.76 9.93
N MET A 115 -3.97 -12.62 8.74
CA MET A 115 -4.17 -11.31 8.16
C MET A 115 -5.17 -10.48 8.96
N THR A 116 -6.19 -11.11 9.54
CA THR A 116 -7.15 -10.43 10.44
C THR A 116 -6.43 -9.83 11.65
N GLU A 117 -5.45 -10.51 12.23
CA GLU A 117 -4.63 -9.97 13.33
C GLU A 117 -3.90 -8.68 12.92
N HIS A 118 -3.30 -8.66 11.72
CA HIS A 118 -2.62 -7.48 11.19
C HIS A 118 -3.60 -6.33 10.88
N LEU A 119 -4.78 -6.68 10.35
CA LEU A 119 -5.83 -5.68 10.08
C LEU A 119 -6.38 -5.07 11.38
N SER A 120 -6.61 -5.88 12.41
CA SER A 120 -7.02 -5.40 13.72
C SER A 120 -5.97 -4.45 14.30
N LEU A 121 -4.70 -4.84 14.26
CA LEU A 121 -3.61 -3.99 14.74
C LEU A 121 -3.54 -2.65 13.98
N PHE A 122 -3.71 -2.68 12.66
CA PHE A 122 -3.76 -1.46 11.84
C PHE A 122 -4.96 -0.58 12.20
N ALA A 123 -6.13 -1.18 12.38
CA ALA A 123 -7.35 -0.47 12.74
C ALA A 123 -7.28 0.18 14.14
N GLU A 124 -6.62 -0.49 15.08
CA GLU A 124 -6.53 -0.04 16.47
C GLU A 124 -5.40 0.97 16.72
N GLU A 125 -4.26 0.81 16.05
CA GLU A 125 -3.05 1.58 16.36
C GLU A 125 -2.61 2.53 15.22
N VAL A 126 -3.10 2.37 14.00
CA VAL A 126 -2.72 3.25 12.88
C VAL A 126 -3.88 4.16 12.44
N MET A 127 -5.04 3.58 12.17
CA MET A 127 -6.18 4.37 11.68
C MET A 127 -6.61 5.53 12.58
N PRO A 128 -6.54 5.45 13.93
CA PRO A 128 -6.95 6.56 14.78
C PRO A 128 -6.14 7.84 14.57
N HIS A 129 -4.87 7.73 14.14
CA HIS A 129 -4.02 8.89 13.87
C HIS A 129 -4.48 9.72 12.65
N PHE A 130 -5.30 9.14 11.79
CA PHE A 130 -5.78 9.77 10.54
C PHE A 130 -7.28 10.05 10.53
N LYS A 131 -7.99 9.73 11.61
CA LYS A 131 -9.39 10.14 11.75
C LYS A 131 -9.40 11.63 11.98
N SER A 132 -9.82 12.42 10.99
CA SER A 132 -10.23 13.79 11.25
C SER A 132 -11.38 13.74 12.26
N GLU A 133 -11.27 14.49 13.34
CA GLU A 133 -12.45 14.81 14.15
C GLU A 133 -13.48 15.43 13.19
N LYS A 134 -14.59 14.72 12.99
CA LYS A 134 -15.69 15.33 12.24
C LYS A 134 -16.16 16.54 13.05
N PRO A 135 -16.25 17.71 12.43
CA PRO A 135 -16.91 18.84 13.05
C PRO A 135 -18.38 18.52 13.34
#